data_cc39fd6ee43dfbb2e1e490eed5e1a515
#
_entry.id   cc39fd6ee43dfbb2e1e490eed5e1a515
#
_cell.length_a   1.000
_cell.length_b   1.000
_cell.length_c   1.000
_cell.angle_alpha   90.00
_cell.angle_beta   90.00
_cell.angle_gamma   90.00
#
_symmetry.space_group_name_H-M   'P 1'
#
loop_
_entity.id
_entity.type
_entity.pdbx_description
1 polymer ?
#
loop_
_entity_poly.entity_id
_entity_poly.type
_entity_poly.pdbx_seq_one_letter_code
_entity_poly.pdbx_strand_id
1 'polypeptide(L)'
;MQSKTWIALALAACAVLGAQPALAQDKLTVWWGKGFYKAEDDALFAAIKKFEAKHKNVKVELSLYAPQEMIPKSVAALDAGNPPDVAYGDVYDFQVTAKWAYDGKLEDVSAILDPLRNKFEAAALSTTFLWNNADQKRAYYAFPIKQQTMHIQYWKDMLADAGFKESDIPKDWKGYWNFWCE
;
A
#
# COMPACT_ATOMS: atom_id res chain seq x y z
N MET A 1 13.84 -70.19 -4.57
CA MET A 1 14.44 -68.89 -4.26
C MET A 1 13.98 -67.75 -5.23
N GLN A 2 12.77 -67.82 -5.78
CA GLN A 2 12.28 -66.79 -6.78
C GLN A 2 11.16 -65.89 -6.26
N SER A 3 10.60 -66.11 -5.09
CA SER A 3 9.46 -65.32 -4.60
C SER A 3 9.81 -64.02 -3.82
N LYS A 4 11.05 -63.87 -3.38
CA LYS A 4 11.47 -62.66 -2.62
C LYS A 4 11.85 -61.48 -3.47
N THR A 5 12.19 -61.66 -4.71
CA THR A 5 12.60 -60.62 -5.67
C THR A 5 11.40 -59.81 -6.20
N TRP A 6 10.24 -60.42 -6.33
CA TRP A 6 9.02 -59.77 -6.83
C TRP A 6 8.36 -58.81 -5.83
N ILE A 7 8.50 -59.09 -4.54
CA ILE A 7 7.95 -58.22 -3.48
C ILE A 7 8.79 -56.93 -3.34
N ALA A 8 10.10 -56.99 -3.57
CA ALA A 8 10.97 -55.82 -3.53
C ALA A 8 10.72 -54.86 -4.69
N LEU A 9 10.39 -55.36 -5.89
CA LEU A 9 10.06 -54.53 -7.06
C LEU A 9 8.68 -53.86 -6.94
N ALA A 10 7.70 -54.51 -6.31
CA ALA A 10 6.37 -53.93 -6.09
C ALA A 10 6.38 -52.80 -5.04
N LEU A 11 7.22 -52.87 -4.02
CA LEU A 11 7.39 -51.79 -3.02
C LEU A 11 8.14 -50.58 -3.57
N ALA A 12 9.09 -50.77 -4.51
CA ALA A 12 9.81 -49.68 -5.16
C ALA A 12 8.92 -48.89 -6.15
N ALA A 13 7.95 -49.55 -6.81
CA ALA A 13 7.02 -48.91 -7.74
C ALA A 13 5.97 -48.03 -7.04
N CYS A 14 5.57 -48.33 -5.80
CA CYS A 14 4.62 -47.52 -5.01
C CYS A 14 5.25 -46.23 -4.45
N ALA A 15 6.57 -46.17 -4.27
CA ALA A 15 7.25 -45.01 -3.73
C ALA A 15 7.41 -43.84 -4.74
N VAL A 16 7.28 -44.09 -6.06
CA VAL A 16 7.45 -43.10 -7.12
C VAL A 16 6.14 -42.34 -7.46
N LEU A 17 4.98 -42.90 -7.06
CA LEU A 17 3.66 -42.31 -7.39
C LEU A 17 3.15 -41.26 -6.38
N GLY A 18 3.90 -40.93 -5.33
CA GLY A 18 3.47 -40.06 -4.25
C GLY A 18 4.13 -38.69 -4.17
N ALA A 19 5.16 -38.39 -4.95
CA ALA A 19 5.82 -37.09 -4.95
C ALA A 19 5.19 -36.20 -6.00
N GLN A 20 3.97 -35.71 -5.75
CA GLN A 20 3.53 -34.51 -6.45
C GLN A 20 4.46 -33.37 -6.02
N PRO A 21 5.12 -32.65 -6.94
CA PRO A 21 5.84 -31.46 -6.56
C PRO A 21 4.81 -30.52 -5.90
N ALA A 22 4.96 -30.29 -4.61
CA ALA A 22 4.27 -29.19 -3.95
C ALA A 22 4.73 -27.94 -4.70
N LEU A 23 3.89 -27.38 -5.55
CA LEU A 23 4.15 -26.07 -6.16
C LEU A 23 4.39 -25.12 -5.00
N ALA A 24 5.64 -24.70 -4.83
CA ALA A 24 5.96 -23.68 -3.84
C ALA A 24 5.06 -22.47 -4.13
N GLN A 25 4.22 -22.14 -3.17
CA GLN A 25 3.34 -20.99 -3.31
C GLN A 25 4.20 -19.74 -3.14
N ASP A 26 4.18 -18.87 -4.12
CA ASP A 26 4.86 -17.58 -4.06
C ASP A 26 4.26 -16.75 -2.91
N LYS A 27 5.12 -16.10 -2.14
CA LYS A 27 4.70 -15.23 -1.04
C LYS A 27 4.77 -13.79 -1.48
N LEU A 28 3.70 -13.03 -1.19
CA LEU A 28 3.64 -11.60 -1.36
C LEU A 28 3.49 -10.95 0.02
N THR A 29 4.52 -10.28 0.49
CA THR A 29 4.51 -9.60 1.78
C THR A 29 3.87 -8.22 1.66
N VAL A 30 2.83 -7.97 2.46
CA VAL A 30 2.07 -6.73 2.45
C VAL A 30 2.06 -6.11 3.84
N TRP A 31 2.59 -4.90 3.95
CA TRP A 31 2.49 -4.11 5.17
C TRP A 31 1.44 -3.02 4.99
N TRP A 32 0.53 -2.91 5.95
CA TRP A 32 -0.61 -2.01 5.82
C TRP A 32 -0.86 -1.25 7.11
N GLY A 33 -0.91 0.07 7.02
CA GLY A 33 -1.39 0.92 8.10
C GLY A 33 -2.89 0.72 8.29
N LYS A 34 -3.31 0.37 9.51
CA LYS A 34 -4.73 0.15 9.85
C LYS A 34 -5.57 1.36 9.47
N GLY A 35 -6.75 1.10 8.92
CA GLY A 35 -7.74 2.10 8.63
C GLY A 35 -8.32 2.75 9.91
N PHE A 36 -8.87 3.95 9.74
CA PHE A 36 -9.58 4.63 10.83
C PHE A 36 -10.96 3.99 11.12
N TYR A 37 -11.47 3.22 10.18
CA TYR A 37 -12.76 2.56 10.27
C TYR A 37 -12.62 1.08 9.92
N LYS A 38 -13.33 0.23 10.67
CA LYS A 38 -13.35 -1.22 10.41
C LYS A 38 -13.68 -1.57 8.95
N ALA A 39 -14.52 -0.78 8.28
CA ALA A 39 -14.89 -1.00 6.89
C ALA A 39 -13.69 -0.90 5.91
N GLU A 40 -12.67 -0.11 6.20
CA GLU A 40 -11.43 -0.04 5.40
C GLU A 40 -10.65 -1.35 5.50
N ASP A 41 -10.49 -1.87 6.70
CA ASP A 41 -9.81 -3.15 6.92
C ASP A 41 -10.59 -4.32 6.29
N ASP A 42 -11.93 -4.34 6.43
CA ASP A 42 -12.79 -5.35 5.80
C ASP A 42 -12.68 -5.33 4.26
N ALA A 43 -12.59 -4.13 3.66
CA ALA A 43 -12.39 -3.98 2.22
C ALA A 43 -11.01 -4.52 1.77
N LEU A 44 -9.96 -4.28 2.55
CA LEU A 44 -8.63 -4.83 2.31
C LEU A 44 -8.65 -6.37 2.34
N PHE A 45 -9.23 -6.97 3.37
CA PHE A 45 -9.34 -8.43 3.47
C PHE A 45 -10.13 -9.02 2.30
N ALA A 46 -11.22 -8.37 1.88
CA ALA A 46 -11.99 -8.78 0.72
C ALA A 46 -11.19 -8.68 -0.59
N ALA A 47 -10.37 -7.63 -0.74
CA ALA A 47 -9.50 -7.45 -1.90
C ALA A 47 -8.42 -8.53 -1.98
N ILE A 48 -7.75 -8.83 -0.85
CA ILE A 48 -6.75 -9.89 -0.75
C ILE A 48 -7.37 -11.25 -1.10
N LYS A 49 -8.54 -11.57 -0.55
CA LYS A 49 -9.25 -12.81 -0.88
C LYS A 49 -9.57 -12.94 -2.37
N LYS A 50 -9.97 -11.84 -3.02
CA LYS A 50 -10.22 -11.81 -4.48
C LYS A 50 -8.93 -11.99 -5.27
N PHE A 51 -7.83 -11.38 -4.82
CA PHE A 51 -6.52 -11.52 -5.44
C PHE A 51 -6.03 -12.98 -5.38
N GLU A 52 -6.01 -13.59 -4.20
CA GLU A 52 -5.61 -14.99 -4.01
C GLU A 52 -6.53 -15.97 -4.77
N ALA A 53 -7.81 -15.63 -4.94
CA ALA A 53 -8.73 -16.43 -5.74
C ALA A 53 -8.38 -16.44 -7.24
N LYS A 54 -7.81 -15.35 -7.74
CA LYS A 54 -7.32 -15.22 -9.13
C LYS A 54 -5.92 -15.79 -9.31
N HIS A 55 -5.05 -15.66 -8.31
CA HIS A 55 -3.63 -16.02 -8.35
C HIS A 55 -3.35 -17.17 -7.38
N LYS A 56 -3.76 -18.37 -7.76
CA LYS A 56 -3.74 -19.58 -6.90
C LYS A 56 -2.35 -19.97 -6.42
N ASN A 57 -1.32 -19.56 -7.14
CA ASN A 57 0.09 -19.78 -6.82
C ASN A 57 0.66 -18.72 -5.87
N VAL A 58 -0.10 -17.66 -5.53
CA VAL A 58 0.37 -16.58 -4.67
C VAL A 58 -0.38 -16.58 -3.35
N LYS A 59 0.36 -16.43 -2.23
CA LYS A 59 -0.17 -16.23 -0.89
C LYS A 59 0.22 -14.86 -0.38
N VAL A 60 -0.74 -14.07 0.08
CA VAL A 60 -0.50 -12.77 0.69
C VAL A 60 -0.22 -12.93 2.18
N GLU A 61 0.97 -12.51 2.61
CA GLU A 61 1.35 -12.39 4.02
C GLU A 61 1.13 -10.94 4.48
N LEU A 62 -0.05 -10.69 5.04
CA LEU A 62 -0.45 -9.36 5.50
C LEU A 62 -0.01 -9.10 6.93
N SER A 63 0.68 -7.97 7.15
CA SER A 63 0.96 -7.41 8.47
C SER A 63 0.25 -6.07 8.62
N LEU A 64 -0.53 -5.92 9.68
CA LEU A 64 -1.23 -4.69 10.03
C LEU A 64 -0.49 -3.94 11.13
N TYR A 65 -0.24 -2.67 10.93
CA TYR A 65 0.45 -1.80 11.89
C TYR A 65 -0.40 -0.58 12.24
N ALA A 66 -0.12 0.01 13.40
CA ALA A 66 -0.66 1.33 13.71
C ALA A 66 -0.10 2.37 12.71
N PRO A 67 -0.90 3.37 12.28
CA PRO A 67 -0.45 4.35 11.29
C PRO A 67 0.89 5.01 11.63
N GLN A 68 1.12 5.28 12.91
CA GLN A 68 2.34 5.94 13.41
C GLN A 68 3.60 5.06 13.30
N GLU A 69 3.42 3.74 13.21
CA GLU A 69 4.54 2.79 13.12
C GLU A 69 5.00 2.57 11.68
N MET A 70 4.16 2.92 10.68
CA MET A 70 4.41 2.58 9.29
C MET A 70 5.71 3.18 8.75
N ILE A 71 5.94 4.48 8.96
CA ILE A 71 7.16 5.14 8.44
C ILE A 71 8.42 4.61 9.10
N PRO A 72 8.57 4.60 10.44
CA PRO A 72 9.81 4.11 11.05
C PRO A 72 10.09 2.64 10.72
N LYS A 73 9.07 1.78 10.65
CA LYS A 73 9.24 0.38 10.26
C LYS A 73 9.69 0.23 8.81
N SER A 74 9.08 0.97 7.89
CA SER A 74 9.42 0.90 6.47
C SER A 74 10.81 1.47 6.19
N VAL A 75 11.20 2.56 6.85
CA VAL A 75 12.57 3.09 6.77
C VAL A 75 13.57 2.05 7.23
N ALA A 76 13.36 1.46 8.41
CA ALA A 76 14.25 0.43 8.96
C ALA A 76 14.37 -0.79 8.04
N ALA A 77 13.26 -1.23 7.44
CA ALA A 77 13.25 -2.38 6.52
C ALA A 77 13.99 -2.07 5.20
N LEU A 78 13.79 -0.87 4.64
CA LEU A 78 14.51 -0.42 3.44
C LEU A 78 16.01 -0.28 3.70
N ASP A 79 16.39 0.24 4.85
CA ASP A 79 17.81 0.39 5.23
C ASP A 79 18.49 -0.96 5.51
N ALA A 80 17.74 -1.93 6.05
CA ALA A 80 18.18 -3.30 6.23
C ALA A 80 18.20 -4.14 4.92
N GLY A 81 17.69 -3.60 3.80
CA GLY A 81 17.61 -4.31 2.54
C GLY A 81 16.54 -5.42 2.49
N ASN A 82 15.56 -5.37 3.37
CA ASN A 82 14.50 -6.37 3.49
C ASN A 82 13.12 -5.72 3.64
N PRO A 83 12.70 -4.86 2.70
CA PRO A 83 11.36 -4.25 2.71
C PRO A 83 10.28 -5.28 2.34
N PRO A 84 9.00 -4.99 2.66
CA PRO A 84 7.88 -5.74 2.11
C PRO A 84 7.74 -5.50 0.60
N ASP A 85 7.09 -6.43 -0.11
CA ASP A 85 6.78 -6.26 -1.53
C ASP A 85 5.81 -5.10 -1.78
N VAL A 86 4.85 -4.91 -0.87
CA VAL A 86 3.87 -3.82 -0.91
C VAL A 86 3.73 -3.19 0.47
N ALA A 87 3.75 -1.87 0.54
CA ALA A 87 3.48 -1.13 1.76
C ALA A 87 2.47 -0.01 1.54
N TYR A 88 1.53 0.15 2.47
CA TYR A 88 0.60 1.28 2.51
C TYR A 88 0.69 2.01 3.85
N GLY A 89 0.88 3.31 3.78
CA GLY A 89 0.81 4.22 4.93
C GLY A 89 0.08 5.50 4.55
N ASP A 90 -0.83 5.94 5.39
CA ASP A 90 -1.73 7.08 5.12
C ASP A 90 -1.01 8.41 4.87
N VAL A 91 0.23 8.52 5.32
CA VAL A 91 1.04 9.75 5.21
C VAL A 91 2.30 9.57 4.36
N TYR A 92 2.43 8.47 3.64
CA TYR A 92 3.62 8.16 2.83
C TYR A 92 3.84 9.16 1.69
N ASP A 93 2.77 9.58 1.04
CA ASP A 93 2.79 10.45 -0.13
C ASP A 93 3.55 11.76 0.12
N PHE A 94 3.31 12.42 1.24
CA PHE A 94 3.94 13.71 1.55
C PHE A 94 5.15 13.61 2.50
N GLN A 95 5.44 12.45 3.09
CA GLN A 95 6.59 12.33 4.00
C GLN A 95 7.77 11.58 3.40
N VAL A 96 7.55 10.49 2.67
CA VAL A 96 8.64 9.57 2.31
C VAL A 96 8.64 9.09 0.86
N THR A 97 7.49 8.99 0.19
CA THR A 97 7.38 8.37 -1.14
C THR A 97 8.28 9.06 -2.17
N ALA A 98 8.28 10.40 -2.18
CA ALA A 98 9.11 11.16 -3.13
C ALA A 98 10.61 10.93 -2.91
N LYS A 99 11.04 10.83 -1.65
CA LYS A 99 12.44 10.51 -1.33
C LYS A 99 12.81 9.09 -1.73
N TRP A 100 11.96 8.12 -1.43
CA TRP A 100 12.23 6.72 -1.81
C TRP A 100 12.26 6.52 -3.32
N ALA A 101 11.37 7.20 -4.06
CA ALA A 101 11.42 7.21 -5.52
C ALA A 101 12.73 7.83 -6.03
N TYR A 102 13.12 8.99 -5.49
CA TYR A 102 14.36 9.67 -5.85
C TYR A 102 15.60 8.79 -5.61
N ASP A 103 15.63 8.08 -4.48
CA ASP A 103 16.73 7.18 -4.08
C ASP A 103 16.73 5.84 -4.85
N GLY A 104 15.78 5.60 -5.77
CA GLY A 104 15.65 4.35 -6.51
C GLY A 104 15.20 3.15 -5.66
N LYS A 105 14.47 3.41 -4.57
CA LYS A 105 14.02 2.37 -3.63
C LYS A 105 12.60 1.85 -3.94
N LEU A 106 11.93 2.43 -4.92
CA LEU A 106 10.58 2.03 -5.35
C LEU A 106 10.61 1.50 -6.78
N GLU A 107 9.76 0.52 -7.04
CA GLU A 107 9.57 -0.08 -8.36
C GLU A 107 8.76 0.85 -9.27
N ASP A 108 9.09 0.90 -10.56
CA ASP A 108 8.33 1.59 -11.59
C ASP A 108 7.05 0.78 -11.92
N VAL A 109 5.92 1.30 -11.49
CA VAL A 109 4.60 0.68 -11.68
C VAL A 109 3.83 1.26 -12.87
N SER A 110 4.48 2.03 -13.74
CA SER A 110 3.84 2.70 -14.89
C SER A 110 3.12 1.71 -15.80
N ALA A 111 3.71 0.56 -16.08
CA ALA A 111 3.10 -0.46 -16.94
C ALA A 111 1.75 -0.98 -16.41
N ILE A 112 1.57 -0.98 -15.09
CA ILE A 112 0.33 -1.41 -14.44
C ILE A 112 -0.65 -0.24 -14.31
N LEU A 113 -0.15 0.97 -14.02
CA LEU A 113 -0.99 2.15 -13.77
C LEU A 113 -1.49 2.79 -15.07
N ASP A 114 -0.70 2.84 -16.13
CA ASP A 114 -1.05 3.50 -17.39
C ASP A 114 -2.40 3.06 -17.99
N PRO A 115 -2.74 1.76 -18.05
CA PRO A 115 -4.04 1.31 -18.53
C PRO A 115 -5.23 1.74 -17.64
N LEU A 116 -4.94 2.16 -16.41
CA LEU A 116 -5.93 2.52 -15.40
C LEU A 116 -6.03 4.03 -15.17
N ARG A 117 -5.23 4.85 -15.84
CA ARG A 117 -5.12 6.30 -15.59
C ARG A 117 -6.44 7.04 -15.65
N ASN A 118 -7.33 6.63 -16.53
CA ASN A 118 -8.67 7.22 -16.66
C ASN A 118 -9.62 6.94 -15.49
N LYS A 119 -9.21 6.10 -14.55
CA LYS A 119 -9.97 5.79 -13.31
C LYS A 119 -9.55 6.65 -12.13
N PHE A 120 -8.53 7.49 -12.29
CA PHE A 120 -7.99 8.33 -11.23
C PHE A 120 -8.10 9.80 -11.62
N GLU A 121 -8.28 10.64 -10.62
CA GLU A 121 -8.17 12.09 -10.79
C GLU A 121 -6.72 12.50 -11.10
N ALA A 122 -6.55 13.51 -11.95
CA ALA A 122 -5.22 13.97 -12.35
C ALA A 122 -4.35 14.43 -11.16
N ALA A 123 -4.98 15.05 -10.15
CA ALA A 123 -4.30 15.47 -8.94
C ALA A 123 -3.73 14.26 -8.16
N ALA A 124 -4.49 13.16 -8.03
CA ALA A 124 -4.02 11.95 -7.36
C ALA A 124 -2.86 11.29 -8.12
N LEU A 125 -2.92 11.25 -9.44
CA LEU A 125 -1.83 10.71 -10.27
C LEU A 125 -0.56 11.53 -10.17
N SER A 126 -0.67 12.85 -10.07
CA SER A 126 0.51 13.74 -10.00
C SER A 126 1.35 13.48 -8.76
N THR A 127 0.76 13.05 -7.64
CA THR A 127 1.49 12.74 -6.40
C THR A 127 2.35 11.48 -6.50
N THR A 128 2.08 10.62 -7.48
CA THR A 128 2.79 9.35 -7.68
C THR A 128 3.71 9.35 -8.90
N PHE A 129 3.67 10.41 -9.74
CA PHE A 129 4.55 10.59 -10.90
C PHE A 129 5.82 11.33 -10.50
N LEU A 130 6.82 10.60 -10.03
CA LEU A 130 7.99 11.11 -9.30
C LEU A 130 9.28 10.93 -10.12
N TRP A 131 10.33 11.66 -9.72
CA TRP A 131 11.65 11.54 -10.31
C TRP A 131 12.47 10.46 -9.59
N ASN A 132 13.11 9.58 -10.38
CA ASN A 132 14.10 8.62 -9.90
C ASN A 132 15.50 9.07 -10.35
N ASN A 133 16.38 9.31 -9.40
CA ASN A 133 17.73 9.80 -9.71
C ASN A 133 18.68 8.68 -10.16
N ALA A 134 18.41 7.44 -9.80
CA ALA A 134 19.20 6.31 -10.29
C ALA A 134 18.91 6.05 -11.78
N ASP A 135 17.65 6.08 -12.18
CA ASP A 135 17.20 5.83 -13.56
C ASP A 135 17.16 7.08 -14.44
N GLN A 136 17.37 8.29 -13.85
CA GLN A 136 17.32 9.58 -14.54
C GLN A 136 16.00 9.78 -15.33
N LYS A 137 14.88 9.34 -14.75
CA LYS A 137 13.55 9.44 -15.39
C LYS A 137 12.43 9.76 -14.39
N ARG A 138 11.30 10.22 -14.91
CA ARG A 138 10.03 10.26 -14.19
C ARG A 138 9.18 9.05 -14.55
N ALA A 139 8.55 8.45 -13.54
CA ALA A 139 7.63 7.33 -13.70
C ALA A 139 6.63 7.32 -12.53
N TYR A 140 5.67 6.42 -12.57
CA TYR A 140 4.78 6.16 -11.45
C TYR A 140 5.45 5.18 -10.48
N TYR A 141 5.66 5.61 -9.24
CA TYR A 141 6.31 4.80 -8.18
C TYR A 141 5.36 4.42 -7.04
N ALA A 142 4.09 4.74 -7.15
CA ALA A 142 3.05 4.35 -6.20
C ALA A 142 1.67 4.35 -6.86
N PHE A 143 0.69 3.74 -6.17
CA PHE A 143 -0.72 3.78 -6.54
C PHE A 143 -1.47 4.71 -5.60
N PRO A 144 -2.26 5.67 -6.09
CA PRO A 144 -3.17 6.43 -5.24
C PRO A 144 -4.34 5.52 -4.83
N ILE A 145 -4.49 5.26 -3.54
CA ILE A 145 -5.55 4.37 -3.02
C ILE A 145 -6.75 5.17 -2.54
N LYS A 146 -6.52 6.27 -1.84
CA LYS A 146 -7.57 7.19 -1.42
C LYS A 146 -7.11 8.63 -1.54
N GLN A 147 -8.07 9.51 -1.77
CA GLN A 147 -7.86 10.95 -1.78
C GLN A 147 -8.59 11.55 -0.58
N GLN A 148 -7.88 12.36 0.18
CA GLN A 148 -8.45 13.09 1.32
C GLN A 148 -8.45 14.57 1.02
N THR A 149 -9.50 15.25 1.46
CA THR A 149 -9.57 16.71 1.46
C THR A 149 -9.26 17.21 2.85
N MET A 150 -8.27 18.09 2.97
CA MET A 150 -8.06 18.84 4.20
C MET A 150 -9.11 19.95 4.26
N HIS A 151 -9.90 19.97 5.32
CA HIS A 151 -10.89 21.02 5.55
C HIS A 151 -10.85 21.44 7.01
N ILE A 152 -11.26 22.67 7.24
CA ILE A 152 -11.32 23.25 8.58
C ILE A 152 -12.73 23.09 9.09
N GLN A 153 -12.84 22.54 10.30
CA GLN A 153 -14.09 22.44 11.01
C GLN A 153 -14.13 23.47 12.15
N TYR A 154 -15.26 24.11 12.31
CA TYR A 154 -15.50 25.08 13.39
C TYR A 154 -16.93 24.94 13.90
N TRP A 155 -17.16 25.33 15.14
CA TRP A 155 -18.47 25.38 15.75
C TRP A 155 -19.13 26.72 15.45
N LYS A 156 -20.30 26.71 14.82
CA LYS A 156 -21.01 27.94 14.42
C LYS A 156 -21.43 28.80 15.60
N ASP A 157 -21.85 28.18 16.68
CA ASP A 157 -22.21 28.86 17.93
C ASP A 157 -21.01 29.55 18.58
N MET A 158 -19.85 28.88 18.63
CA MET A 158 -18.62 29.49 19.15
C MET A 158 -18.15 30.65 18.26
N LEU A 159 -18.31 30.55 16.94
CA LEU A 159 -18.01 31.63 16.01
C LEU A 159 -18.93 32.86 16.28
N ALA A 160 -20.23 32.59 16.48
CA ALA A 160 -21.22 33.63 16.80
C ALA A 160 -20.98 34.26 18.15
N ASP A 161 -20.63 33.46 19.18
CA ASP A 161 -20.29 33.96 20.52
C ASP A 161 -19.04 34.85 20.50
N ALA A 162 -18.10 34.59 19.57
CA ALA A 162 -16.96 35.46 19.35
C ALA A 162 -17.31 36.73 18.52
N GLY A 163 -18.58 36.91 18.13
CA GLY A 163 -19.05 38.09 17.38
C GLY A 163 -18.88 38.02 15.89
N PHE A 164 -18.53 36.86 15.32
CA PHE A 164 -18.31 36.68 13.89
C PHE A 164 -19.43 35.89 13.21
N LYS A 165 -19.54 36.05 11.89
CA LYS A 165 -20.43 35.31 11.01
C LYS A 165 -19.62 34.45 10.06
N GLU A 166 -20.23 33.42 9.46
CA GLU A 166 -19.58 32.59 8.43
C GLU A 166 -19.08 33.41 7.22
N SER A 167 -19.76 34.51 6.90
CA SER A 167 -19.34 35.43 5.83
C SER A 167 -18.03 36.17 6.12
N ASP A 168 -17.65 36.24 7.38
CA ASP A 168 -16.44 36.97 7.83
C ASP A 168 -15.19 36.08 7.73
N ILE A 169 -15.37 34.76 7.52
CA ILE A 169 -14.27 33.83 7.34
C ILE A 169 -13.56 34.10 6.00
N PRO A 170 -12.27 34.47 6.03
CA PRO A 170 -11.51 34.74 4.84
C PRO A 170 -11.32 33.51 3.95
N LYS A 171 -11.17 33.75 2.63
CA LYS A 171 -10.99 32.69 1.62
C LYS A 171 -9.55 32.58 1.12
N ASP A 172 -8.62 33.30 1.72
CA ASP A 172 -7.21 33.28 1.40
C ASP A 172 -6.37 32.97 2.64
N TRP A 173 -5.13 32.51 2.42
CA TRP A 173 -4.24 32.07 3.49
C TRP A 173 -3.87 33.16 4.48
N LYS A 174 -3.62 34.36 4.01
CA LYS A 174 -3.25 35.48 4.90
C LYS A 174 -4.39 35.86 5.82
N GLY A 175 -5.59 36.04 5.24
CA GLY A 175 -6.80 36.31 5.99
C GLY A 175 -7.13 35.17 6.96
N TYR A 176 -6.96 33.91 6.53
CA TYR A 176 -7.18 32.75 7.38
C TYR A 176 -6.33 32.79 8.66
N TRP A 177 -5.02 33.04 8.54
CA TRP A 177 -4.13 33.09 9.69
C TRP A 177 -4.47 34.27 10.62
N ASN A 178 -4.75 35.43 10.07
CA ASN A 178 -5.15 36.59 10.88
C ASN A 178 -6.47 36.36 11.60
N PHE A 179 -7.41 35.66 11.00
CA PHE A 179 -8.74 35.44 11.55
C PHE A 179 -8.76 34.40 12.69
N TRP A 180 -7.97 33.32 12.57
CA TRP A 180 -8.01 32.21 13.51
C TRP A 180 -6.85 32.19 14.51
N CYS A 181 -5.77 32.89 14.26
CA CYS A 181 -4.54 32.81 15.04
C CYS A 181 -4.08 34.12 15.66
N GLU A 182 -4.63 35.28 15.25
CA GLU A 182 -4.39 36.61 15.83
C GLU A 182 -5.66 37.16 16.50
#